data_ddc8819628da0e5a94ac619c2c9f7249
#
_entry.id   ddc8819628da0e5a94ac619c2c9f7249
#
_cell.length_a   1.000
_cell.length_b   1.000
_cell.length_c   1.000
_cell.angle_alpha   90.00
_cell.angle_beta   90.00
_cell.angle_gamma   90.00
#
_symmetry.space_group_name_H-M   'P 1'
#
loop_
_entity.id
_entity.type
_entity.pdbx_description
1 polymer ?
#
loop_
_entity_poly.entity_id
_entity_poly.type
_entity_poly.pdbx_seq_one_letter_code
_entity_poly.pdbx_strand_id
1 'polypeptide(L)'
;MKKSLLSLAVIAVSLSACDTTPKYNINGTITGGEANNVYLLQRQGRTIDTLAKAPVAEGKFKLTGSVAGLTPAFIVVEGQRGGDLIFVENADFTANLNLENPTASKIEGTATQGIANQYTAISNEMGKMAKELNQSYRTAYQEKDEAKMKELQEQYENLMKDYEAKEDAINKANADSYVAAYILAGKLYEYDYEKLVEKFNTLGENAKATEPGKTIADRIQKLSAVAVGQVAPDFTLNTPDGKPLSMHSIKGKVKVIDFWASWCGPCRGENPNVVKMYEKFHPKGLEILSVSLDEDKDAWLKAIEDDKLTWNH
;
A
#
# COMPACT_ATOMS: atom_id res chain seq x y z
N MET A 1 5.15 -73.07 -51.60
CA MET A 1 5.59 -72.50 -50.33
C MET A 1 5.05 -71.06 -50.22
N LYS A 2 3.94 -70.87 -49.52
CA LYS A 2 3.31 -69.53 -49.30
C LYS A 2 3.79 -69.02 -47.98
N LYS A 3 4.51 -67.90 -48.00
CA LYS A 3 4.93 -67.16 -46.77
C LYS A 3 3.81 -66.21 -46.37
N SER A 4 3.20 -66.51 -45.24
CA SER A 4 2.23 -65.60 -44.56
C SER A 4 3.01 -64.50 -43.82
N LEU A 5 2.80 -63.23 -44.17
CA LEU A 5 3.25 -62.07 -43.41
C LEU A 5 2.17 -61.72 -42.37
N LEU A 6 2.52 -61.87 -41.08
CA LEU A 6 1.71 -61.40 -39.97
C LEU A 6 2.07 -59.94 -39.73
N SER A 7 1.14 -59.05 -40.03
CA SER A 7 1.28 -57.59 -39.68
C SER A 7 0.87 -57.40 -38.22
N LEU A 8 1.84 -57.07 -37.36
CA LEU A 8 1.60 -56.64 -35.99
C LEU A 8 1.16 -55.15 -35.99
N ALA A 9 -0.12 -54.90 -35.72
CA ALA A 9 -0.61 -53.53 -35.48
C ALA A 9 -0.25 -53.13 -34.05
N VAL A 10 0.70 -52.20 -33.91
CA VAL A 10 1.01 -51.54 -32.62
C VAL A 10 -0.04 -50.46 -32.38
N ILE A 11 -0.97 -50.73 -31.46
CA ILE A 11 -1.90 -49.72 -30.97
C ILE A 11 -1.14 -48.84 -29.99
N ALA A 12 -0.75 -47.63 -30.42
CA ALA A 12 -0.24 -46.60 -29.54
C ALA A 12 -1.39 -46.05 -28.69
N VAL A 13 -1.50 -46.52 -27.45
CA VAL A 13 -2.38 -45.90 -26.45
C VAL A 13 -1.72 -44.59 -26.03
N SER A 14 -2.18 -43.45 -26.54
CA SER A 14 -1.84 -42.16 -26.06
C SER A 14 -2.45 -41.97 -24.65
N LEU A 15 -1.66 -42.22 -23.62
CA LEU A 15 -1.97 -41.78 -22.25
C LEU A 15 -1.98 -40.23 -22.24
N SER A 16 -3.18 -39.68 -22.39
CA SER A 16 -3.40 -38.26 -22.03
C SER A 16 -3.18 -38.15 -20.52
N ALA A 17 -1.99 -37.73 -20.10
CA ALA A 17 -1.75 -37.37 -18.73
C ALA A 17 -2.72 -36.22 -18.39
N CYS A 18 -3.74 -36.50 -17.60
CA CYS A 18 -4.53 -35.46 -16.97
C CYS A 18 -3.57 -34.60 -16.15
N ASP A 19 -3.39 -33.34 -16.53
CA ASP A 19 -2.68 -32.37 -15.75
C ASP A 19 -3.43 -32.18 -14.41
N THR A 20 -2.94 -32.83 -13.36
CA THR A 20 -3.53 -32.82 -12.01
C THR A 20 -3.05 -31.61 -11.16
N THR A 21 -2.29 -30.69 -11.76
CA THR A 21 -1.85 -29.50 -11.06
C THR A 21 -3.06 -28.69 -10.61
N PRO A 22 -3.18 -28.39 -9.30
CA PRO A 22 -4.25 -27.54 -8.80
C PRO A 22 -4.26 -26.19 -9.53
N LYS A 23 -5.43 -25.75 -9.97
CA LYS A 23 -5.59 -24.51 -10.75
C LYS A 23 -6.63 -23.60 -10.11
N TYR A 24 -6.43 -22.29 -10.29
CA TYR A 24 -7.52 -21.34 -10.09
C TYR A 24 -8.30 -21.16 -11.40
N ASN A 25 -9.60 -20.90 -11.26
CA ASN A 25 -10.47 -20.44 -12.35
C ASN A 25 -11.23 -19.20 -11.86
N ILE A 26 -11.04 -18.08 -12.51
CA ILE A 26 -11.78 -16.85 -12.23
C ILE A 26 -12.73 -16.63 -13.42
N ASN A 27 -14.00 -16.94 -13.23
CA ASN A 27 -15.04 -16.70 -14.23
C ASN A 27 -15.63 -15.33 -13.96
N GLY A 28 -15.61 -14.43 -14.94
CA GLY A 28 -16.03 -13.07 -14.71
C GLY A 28 -16.97 -12.50 -15.75
N THR A 29 -17.69 -11.46 -15.33
CA THR A 29 -18.54 -10.62 -16.17
C THR A 29 -18.13 -9.16 -16.02
N ILE A 30 -18.30 -8.37 -17.09
CA ILE A 30 -18.09 -6.94 -17.11
C ILE A 30 -19.41 -6.27 -17.48
N THR A 31 -19.78 -5.24 -16.71
CA THR A 31 -20.96 -4.38 -16.95
C THR A 31 -20.54 -2.90 -16.88
N GLY A 32 -21.38 -2.00 -17.39
CA GLY A 32 -21.14 -0.55 -17.32
C GLY A 32 -20.00 -0.08 -18.24
N GLY A 33 -19.69 -0.83 -19.30
CA GLY A 33 -18.68 -0.46 -20.30
C GLY A 33 -18.18 -1.65 -21.11
N GLU A 34 -17.26 -1.37 -22.03
CA GLU A 34 -16.62 -2.36 -22.89
C GLU A 34 -15.12 -2.45 -22.57
N ALA A 35 -14.56 -3.63 -22.74
CA ALA A 35 -13.12 -3.86 -22.60
C ALA A 35 -12.69 -4.99 -23.54
N ASN A 36 -11.42 -4.95 -23.98
CA ASN A 36 -10.87 -6.01 -24.83
C ASN A 36 -10.22 -7.13 -24.01
N ASN A 37 -9.53 -6.78 -22.92
CA ASN A 37 -8.78 -7.72 -22.12
C ASN A 37 -8.96 -7.47 -20.63
N VAL A 38 -8.77 -8.55 -19.85
CA VAL A 38 -8.65 -8.50 -18.38
C VAL A 38 -7.33 -9.16 -18.00
N TYR A 39 -6.67 -8.61 -17.03
CA TYR A 39 -5.38 -9.07 -16.50
C TYR A 39 -5.52 -9.46 -15.04
N LEU A 40 -4.82 -10.49 -14.61
CA LEU A 40 -4.56 -10.79 -13.21
C LEU A 40 -3.11 -10.37 -12.92
N LEU A 41 -2.93 -9.33 -12.12
CA LEU A 41 -1.65 -8.71 -11.85
C LEU A 41 -1.25 -8.90 -10.40
N GLN A 42 -0.03 -9.39 -10.16
CA GLN A 42 0.59 -9.44 -8.84
C GLN A 42 1.62 -8.34 -8.70
N ARG A 43 1.58 -7.61 -7.60
CA ARG A 43 2.61 -6.64 -7.26
C ARG A 43 3.64 -7.27 -6.32
N GLN A 44 4.92 -7.22 -6.71
CA GLN A 44 6.06 -7.66 -5.90
C GLN A 44 7.04 -6.48 -5.74
N GLY A 45 6.92 -5.77 -4.60
CA GLY A 45 7.69 -4.54 -4.39
C GLY A 45 7.38 -3.47 -5.44
N ARG A 46 8.34 -3.18 -6.31
CA ARG A 46 8.19 -2.19 -7.42
C ARG A 46 7.82 -2.83 -8.75
N THR A 47 7.85 -4.16 -8.87
CA THR A 47 7.50 -4.88 -10.09
C THR A 47 6.02 -5.27 -10.10
N ILE A 48 5.47 -5.42 -11.30
CA ILE A 48 4.11 -5.92 -11.53
C ILE A 48 4.23 -7.09 -12.50
N ASP A 49 3.85 -8.27 -12.02
CA ASP A 49 3.86 -9.51 -12.79
C ASP A 49 2.45 -9.85 -13.28
N THR A 50 2.35 -10.27 -14.53
CA THR A 50 1.07 -10.73 -15.10
C THR A 50 0.93 -12.23 -14.86
N LEU A 51 0.06 -12.61 -13.93
CA LEU A 51 -0.24 -14.03 -13.63
C LEU A 51 -1.12 -14.66 -14.71
N ALA A 52 -2.07 -13.90 -15.26
CA ALA A 52 -2.94 -14.33 -16.35
C ALA A 52 -3.47 -13.14 -17.15
N LYS A 53 -3.85 -13.43 -18.42
CA LYS A 53 -4.56 -12.48 -19.29
C LYS A 53 -5.66 -13.26 -20.01
N ALA A 54 -6.82 -12.63 -20.20
CA ALA A 54 -7.92 -13.18 -20.97
C ALA A 54 -8.59 -12.11 -21.84
N PRO A 55 -9.05 -12.44 -23.06
CA PRO A 55 -9.93 -11.59 -23.82
C PRO A 55 -11.32 -11.55 -23.18
N VAL A 56 -12.02 -10.45 -23.42
CA VAL A 56 -13.44 -10.29 -23.07
C VAL A 56 -14.28 -10.57 -24.30
N ALA A 57 -15.24 -11.49 -24.17
CA ALA A 57 -16.19 -11.82 -25.22
C ALA A 57 -17.61 -11.75 -24.66
N GLU A 58 -18.47 -10.95 -25.27
CA GLU A 58 -19.86 -10.72 -24.81
C GLU A 58 -19.95 -10.31 -23.32
N GLY A 59 -19.02 -9.47 -22.89
CA GLY A 59 -18.93 -9.01 -21.49
C GLY A 59 -18.47 -10.10 -20.51
N LYS A 60 -17.92 -11.22 -20.97
CA LYS A 60 -17.44 -12.33 -20.13
C LYS A 60 -15.95 -12.57 -20.33
N PHE A 61 -15.29 -13.03 -19.26
CA PHE A 61 -13.88 -13.45 -19.32
C PHE A 61 -13.64 -14.67 -18.44
N LYS A 62 -12.53 -15.37 -18.69
CA LYS A 62 -12.04 -16.46 -17.84
C LYS A 62 -10.53 -16.37 -17.69
N LEU A 63 -10.05 -16.15 -16.46
CA LEU A 63 -8.64 -16.21 -16.11
C LEU A 63 -8.36 -17.57 -15.45
N THR A 64 -7.32 -18.25 -15.89
CA THR A 64 -6.92 -19.55 -15.34
C THR A 64 -5.41 -19.60 -15.16
N GLY A 65 -4.96 -20.34 -14.16
CA GLY A 65 -3.54 -20.52 -13.87
C GLY A 65 -3.35 -21.34 -12.61
N SER A 66 -2.15 -21.31 -12.07
CA SER A 66 -1.81 -21.99 -10.81
C SER A 66 -0.92 -21.08 -9.98
N VAL A 67 -1.13 -21.11 -8.66
CA VAL A 67 -0.28 -20.40 -7.68
C VAL A 67 0.30 -21.40 -6.68
N ALA A 68 1.51 -21.13 -6.20
CA ALA A 68 2.17 -21.99 -5.20
C ALA A 68 1.52 -21.89 -3.81
N GLY A 69 0.80 -20.82 -3.54
CA GLY A 69 0.11 -20.55 -2.28
C GLY A 69 -0.79 -19.34 -2.40
N LEU A 70 -1.35 -18.90 -1.29
CA LEU A 70 -2.20 -17.71 -1.24
C LEU A 70 -1.46 -16.48 -1.80
N THR A 71 -2.00 -15.91 -2.86
CA THR A 71 -1.35 -14.85 -3.64
C THR A 71 -2.27 -13.64 -3.76
N PRO A 72 -1.93 -12.51 -3.10
CA PRO A 72 -2.63 -11.25 -3.35
C PRO A 72 -2.37 -10.76 -4.78
N ALA A 73 -3.42 -10.44 -5.50
CA ALA A 73 -3.37 -9.97 -6.88
C ALA A 73 -4.51 -8.98 -7.16
N PHE A 74 -4.49 -8.36 -8.33
CA PHE A 74 -5.52 -7.43 -8.76
C PHE A 74 -6.09 -7.89 -10.10
N ILE A 75 -7.41 -7.92 -10.19
CA ILE A 75 -8.10 -8.07 -11.47
C ILE A 75 -8.18 -6.65 -12.08
N VAL A 76 -7.49 -6.46 -13.18
CA VAL A 76 -7.39 -5.16 -13.87
C VAL A 76 -8.03 -5.26 -15.24
N VAL A 77 -8.98 -4.38 -15.53
CA VAL A 77 -9.60 -4.28 -16.85
C VAL A 77 -8.82 -3.30 -17.72
N GLU A 78 -8.54 -3.68 -18.95
CA GLU A 78 -7.80 -2.84 -19.91
C GLU A 78 -8.43 -1.45 -20.05
N GLY A 79 -7.59 -0.41 -19.98
CA GLY A 79 -8.05 0.98 -20.06
C GLY A 79 -8.62 1.58 -18.78
N GLN A 80 -8.83 0.78 -17.73
CA GLN A 80 -9.28 1.26 -16.43
C GLN A 80 -8.09 1.62 -15.52
N ARG A 81 -8.30 2.56 -14.60
CA ARG A 81 -7.34 2.89 -13.55
C ARG A 81 -7.62 2.05 -12.31
N GLY A 82 -6.57 1.40 -11.79
CA GLY A 82 -6.70 0.52 -10.61
C GLY A 82 -7.15 -0.89 -10.97
N GLY A 83 -7.58 -1.64 -9.96
CA GLY A 83 -8.05 -3.02 -10.10
C GLY A 83 -8.69 -3.50 -8.80
N ASP A 84 -9.47 -4.56 -8.90
CA ASP A 84 -10.15 -5.18 -7.76
C ASP A 84 -9.21 -6.20 -7.09
N LEU A 85 -8.99 -6.06 -5.78
CA LEU A 85 -8.12 -6.94 -4.99
C LEU A 85 -8.74 -8.33 -4.87
N ILE A 86 -7.96 -9.34 -5.20
CA ILE A 86 -8.30 -10.76 -5.04
C ILE A 86 -7.18 -11.49 -4.32
N PHE A 87 -7.54 -12.40 -3.41
CA PHE A 87 -6.61 -13.33 -2.78
C PHE A 87 -6.70 -14.69 -3.48
N VAL A 88 -5.81 -14.88 -4.45
CA VAL A 88 -5.84 -16.06 -5.32
C VAL A 88 -5.34 -17.29 -4.59
N GLU A 89 -6.17 -18.32 -4.58
CA GLU A 89 -5.88 -19.70 -4.22
C GLU A 89 -6.21 -20.59 -5.42
N ASN A 90 -5.71 -21.83 -5.49
CA ASN A 90 -6.09 -22.77 -6.55
C ASN A 90 -7.52 -23.28 -6.33
N ALA A 91 -8.49 -22.41 -6.59
CA ALA A 91 -9.92 -22.61 -6.40
C ALA A 91 -10.73 -21.88 -7.48
N ASP A 92 -12.04 -22.07 -7.48
CA ASP A 92 -12.95 -21.37 -8.37
C ASP A 92 -13.41 -20.04 -7.77
N PHE A 93 -13.39 -18.99 -8.59
CA PHE A 93 -13.86 -17.64 -8.25
C PHE A 93 -14.86 -17.14 -9.27
N THR A 94 -15.74 -16.25 -8.81
CA THR A 94 -16.60 -15.44 -9.66
C THR A 94 -16.26 -13.97 -9.49
N ALA A 95 -16.07 -13.22 -10.58
CA ALA A 95 -15.76 -11.81 -10.57
C ALA A 95 -16.74 -11.01 -11.43
N ASN A 96 -17.68 -10.32 -10.80
CA ASN A 96 -18.64 -9.43 -11.45
C ASN A 96 -18.15 -8.00 -11.34
N LEU A 97 -17.59 -7.45 -12.42
CA LEU A 97 -16.96 -6.14 -12.47
C LEU A 97 -17.92 -5.11 -13.08
N ASN A 98 -18.00 -3.94 -12.45
CA ASN A 98 -18.81 -2.83 -12.94
C ASN A 98 -17.90 -1.61 -13.22
N LEU A 99 -17.70 -1.27 -14.50
CA LEU A 99 -16.77 -0.22 -14.91
C LEU A 99 -17.30 1.19 -14.65
N GLU A 100 -18.62 1.39 -14.67
CA GLU A 100 -19.26 2.66 -14.36
C GLU A 100 -19.31 2.93 -12.86
N ASN A 101 -19.52 1.89 -12.06
CA ASN A 101 -19.55 1.96 -10.61
C ASN A 101 -18.65 0.87 -9.99
N PRO A 102 -17.34 1.08 -9.91
CA PRO A 102 -16.39 0.07 -9.39
C PRO A 102 -16.72 -0.43 -7.99
N THR A 103 -17.36 0.38 -7.14
CA THR A 103 -17.77 -0.06 -5.78
C THR A 103 -18.88 -1.11 -5.77
N ALA A 104 -19.54 -1.33 -6.92
CA ALA A 104 -20.52 -2.39 -7.10
C ALA A 104 -19.90 -3.70 -7.62
N SER A 105 -18.62 -3.72 -7.95
CA SER A 105 -17.90 -4.94 -8.31
C SER A 105 -17.91 -5.94 -7.15
N LYS A 106 -17.99 -7.23 -7.49
CA LYS A 106 -17.99 -8.33 -6.49
C LYS A 106 -17.11 -9.46 -6.95
N ILE A 107 -16.25 -9.92 -6.05
CA ILE A 107 -15.42 -11.12 -6.22
C ILE A 107 -15.79 -12.11 -5.13
N GLU A 108 -16.14 -13.31 -5.51
CA GLU A 108 -16.55 -14.39 -4.59
C GLU A 108 -15.77 -15.66 -4.92
N GLY A 109 -15.65 -16.59 -3.97
CA GLY A 109 -14.99 -17.88 -4.17
C GLY A 109 -14.59 -18.54 -2.87
N THR A 110 -13.49 -18.11 -2.25
CA THR A 110 -12.95 -18.75 -1.06
C THR A 110 -13.34 -18.02 0.23
N ALA A 111 -13.16 -18.69 1.37
CA ALA A 111 -13.32 -18.05 2.69
C ALA A 111 -12.36 -16.87 2.87
N THR A 112 -11.13 -16.99 2.36
CA THR A 112 -10.12 -15.91 2.37
C THR A 112 -10.61 -14.68 1.61
N GLN A 113 -11.20 -14.86 0.43
CA GLN A 113 -11.81 -13.77 -0.33
C GLN A 113 -12.99 -13.17 0.42
N GLY A 114 -13.79 -13.99 1.10
CA GLY A 114 -14.90 -13.53 1.95
C GLY A 114 -14.43 -12.59 3.08
N ILE A 115 -13.27 -12.85 3.68
CA ILE A 115 -12.65 -11.93 4.66
C ILE A 115 -12.24 -10.63 3.96
N ALA A 116 -11.56 -10.70 2.83
CA ALA A 116 -11.14 -9.51 2.07
C ALA A 116 -12.33 -8.61 1.70
N ASN A 117 -13.44 -9.21 1.32
CA ASN A 117 -14.67 -8.48 0.95
C ASN A 117 -15.23 -7.65 2.12
N GLN A 118 -15.02 -8.06 3.38
CA GLN A 118 -15.45 -7.27 4.54
C GLN A 118 -14.69 -5.94 4.60
N TYR A 119 -13.36 -5.96 4.38
CA TYR A 119 -12.55 -4.73 4.32
C TYR A 119 -12.91 -3.86 3.11
N THR A 120 -13.15 -4.47 1.95
CA THR A 120 -13.60 -3.76 0.75
C THR A 120 -14.92 -3.05 1.00
N ALA A 121 -15.88 -3.70 1.67
CA ALA A 121 -17.18 -3.12 1.96
C ALA A 121 -17.08 -1.87 2.85
N ILE A 122 -16.34 -1.93 3.96
CA ILE A 122 -16.16 -0.77 4.84
C ILE A 122 -15.36 0.35 4.16
N SER A 123 -14.36 0.01 3.33
CA SER A 123 -13.57 0.97 2.56
C SER A 123 -14.43 1.71 1.53
N ASN A 124 -15.32 1.00 0.82
CA ASN A 124 -16.23 1.59 -0.15
C ASN A 124 -17.25 2.52 0.54
N GLU A 125 -17.81 2.10 1.68
CA GLU A 125 -18.71 2.93 2.49
C GLU A 125 -18.03 4.23 2.94
N MET A 126 -16.83 4.10 3.54
CA MET A 126 -16.03 5.24 3.99
C MET A 126 -15.66 6.16 2.83
N GLY A 127 -15.20 5.59 1.70
CA GLY A 127 -14.79 6.36 0.52
C GLY A 127 -15.94 7.18 -0.07
N LYS A 128 -17.17 6.65 -0.07
CA LYS A 128 -18.36 7.40 -0.49
C LYS A 128 -18.63 8.58 0.44
N MET A 129 -18.68 8.36 1.75
CA MET A 129 -18.93 9.40 2.75
C MET A 129 -17.83 10.46 2.76
N ALA A 130 -16.57 10.05 2.68
CA ALA A 130 -15.43 10.96 2.58
C ALA A 130 -15.47 11.85 1.33
N LYS A 131 -15.91 11.31 0.19
CA LYS A 131 -16.10 12.08 -1.04
C LYS A 131 -17.17 13.16 -0.88
N GLU A 132 -18.29 12.82 -0.26
CA GLU A 132 -19.40 13.77 0.00
C GLU A 132 -18.96 14.88 0.96
N LEU A 133 -18.25 14.53 2.06
CA LEU A 133 -17.69 15.50 3.00
C LEU A 133 -16.66 16.42 2.34
N ASN A 134 -15.75 15.87 1.53
CA ASN A 134 -14.75 16.67 0.81
C ASN A 134 -15.39 17.64 -0.20
N GLN A 135 -16.46 17.23 -0.86
CA GLN A 135 -17.19 18.13 -1.77
C GLN A 135 -17.84 19.28 -1.00
N SER A 136 -18.49 18.99 0.13
CA SER A 136 -19.09 20.00 1.01
C SER A 136 -18.03 20.95 1.59
N TYR A 137 -16.88 20.41 1.99
CA TYR A 137 -15.75 21.21 2.50
C TYR A 137 -15.21 22.19 1.45
N ARG A 138 -15.06 21.75 0.19
CA ARG A 138 -14.64 22.64 -0.92
C ARG A 138 -15.61 23.79 -1.13
N THR A 139 -16.91 23.55 -1.04
CA THR A 139 -17.94 24.59 -1.13
C THR A 139 -17.82 25.58 0.02
N ALA A 140 -17.76 25.10 1.27
CA ALA A 140 -17.59 25.94 2.44
C ALA A 140 -16.29 26.78 2.39
N TYR A 141 -15.20 26.19 1.87
CA TYR A 141 -13.93 26.90 1.66
C TYR A 141 -14.08 28.05 0.65
N GLN A 142 -14.78 27.83 -0.47
CA GLN A 142 -15.03 28.86 -1.49
C GLN A 142 -15.90 30.00 -0.93
N GLU A 143 -16.86 29.65 -0.09
CA GLU A 143 -17.77 30.59 0.59
C GLU A 143 -17.10 31.28 1.81
N LYS A 144 -15.90 30.84 2.22
CA LYS A 144 -15.17 31.26 3.42
C LYS A 144 -15.97 31.06 4.72
N ASP A 145 -16.80 30.02 4.74
CA ASP A 145 -17.60 29.65 5.93
C ASP A 145 -16.76 28.80 6.88
N GLU A 146 -16.03 29.47 7.78
CA GLU A 146 -15.13 28.84 8.76
C GLU A 146 -15.90 27.91 9.72
N ALA A 147 -17.15 28.28 10.09
CA ALA A 147 -17.96 27.46 10.98
C ALA A 147 -18.33 26.13 10.33
N LYS A 148 -18.72 26.17 9.06
CA LYS A 148 -19.05 24.96 8.29
C LYS A 148 -17.83 24.10 8.00
N MET A 149 -16.69 24.71 7.71
CA MET A 149 -15.42 24.00 7.53
C MET A 149 -15.04 23.21 8.79
N LYS A 150 -15.18 23.82 9.97
CA LYS A 150 -14.91 23.15 11.26
C LYS A 150 -15.89 22.00 11.51
N GLU A 151 -17.19 22.21 11.30
CA GLU A 151 -18.20 21.16 11.42
C GLU A 151 -17.88 19.95 10.54
N LEU A 152 -17.52 20.19 9.26
CA LEU A 152 -17.19 19.14 8.30
C LEU A 152 -15.88 18.40 8.66
N GLN A 153 -14.93 19.09 9.26
CA GLN A 153 -13.72 18.47 9.79
C GLN A 153 -14.04 17.53 10.95
N GLU A 154 -14.88 17.94 11.90
CA GLU A 154 -15.35 17.08 12.99
C GLU A 154 -16.12 15.86 12.48
N GLN A 155 -16.95 16.02 11.44
CA GLN A 155 -17.65 14.91 10.78
C GLN A 155 -16.65 13.93 10.13
N TYR A 156 -15.59 14.42 9.47
CA TYR A 156 -14.56 13.57 8.88
C TYR A 156 -13.78 12.80 9.95
N GLU A 157 -13.43 13.45 11.06
CA GLU A 157 -12.73 12.78 12.18
C GLU A 157 -13.61 11.67 12.78
N ASN A 158 -14.91 11.89 12.92
CA ASN A 158 -15.84 10.86 13.41
C ASN A 158 -16.00 9.72 12.41
N LEU A 159 -16.03 10.02 11.09
CA LEU A 159 -16.05 9.00 10.04
C LEU A 159 -14.79 8.11 10.11
N MET A 160 -13.61 8.70 10.33
CA MET A 160 -12.36 7.94 10.45
C MET A 160 -12.34 7.05 11.70
N LYS A 161 -12.88 7.52 12.83
CA LYS A 161 -13.02 6.71 14.05
C LYS A 161 -13.98 5.54 13.85
N ASP A 162 -15.11 5.75 13.18
CA ASP A 162 -16.05 4.68 12.86
C ASP A 162 -15.43 3.63 11.92
N TYR A 163 -14.72 4.08 10.90
CA TYR A 163 -13.98 3.19 10.00
C TYR A 163 -12.95 2.35 10.76
N GLU A 164 -12.14 2.96 11.62
CA GLU A 164 -11.15 2.25 12.43
C GLU A 164 -11.82 1.20 13.35
N ALA A 165 -12.92 1.56 13.98
CA ALA A 165 -13.66 0.62 14.85
C ALA A 165 -14.24 -0.57 14.07
N LYS A 166 -14.77 -0.35 12.87
CA LYS A 166 -15.25 -1.42 11.97
C LYS A 166 -14.11 -2.31 11.52
N GLU A 167 -12.97 -1.74 11.16
CA GLU A 167 -11.77 -2.48 10.78
C GLU A 167 -11.24 -3.33 11.93
N ASP A 168 -11.19 -2.78 13.15
CA ASP A 168 -10.76 -3.51 14.35
C ASP A 168 -11.70 -4.68 14.68
N ALA A 169 -13.00 -4.52 14.44
CA ALA A 169 -13.96 -5.63 14.60
C ALA A 169 -13.67 -6.76 13.59
N ILE A 170 -13.38 -6.44 12.33
CA ILE A 170 -12.99 -7.44 11.32
C ILE A 170 -11.66 -8.10 11.69
N ASN A 171 -10.64 -7.32 12.11
CA ASN A 171 -9.35 -7.82 12.57
C ASN A 171 -9.51 -8.81 13.73
N LYS A 172 -10.32 -8.46 14.72
CA LYS A 172 -10.58 -9.32 15.89
C LYS A 172 -11.28 -10.62 15.50
N ALA A 173 -12.26 -10.56 14.60
CA ALA A 173 -12.97 -11.74 14.12
C ALA A 173 -12.10 -12.67 13.26
N ASN A 174 -11.05 -12.14 12.61
CA ASN A 174 -10.19 -12.84 11.66
C ASN A 174 -8.70 -12.73 12.01
N ALA A 175 -8.37 -12.69 13.31
CA ALA A 175 -7.03 -12.37 13.79
C ALA A 175 -5.92 -13.26 13.21
N ASP A 176 -6.19 -14.55 12.96
CA ASP A 176 -5.24 -15.50 12.39
C ASP A 176 -5.19 -15.52 10.85
N SER A 177 -5.95 -14.63 10.17
CA SER A 177 -6.01 -14.65 8.72
C SER A 177 -4.81 -13.93 8.09
N TYR A 178 -4.36 -14.47 6.95
CA TYR A 178 -3.39 -13.79 6.08
C TYR A 178 -3.89 -12.39 5.66
N VAL A 179 -5.20 -12.26 5.41
CA VAL A 179 -5.82 -11.00 4.97
C VAL A 179 -5.64 -9.91 6.01
N ALA A 180 -5.87 -10.20 7.31
CA ALA A 180 -5.68 -9.23 8.38
C ALA A 180 -4.23 -8.72 8.43
N ALA A 181 -3.24 -9.63 8.35
CA ALA A 181 -1.83 -9.23 8.27
C ALA A 181 -1.52 -8.41 7.01
N TYR A 182 -2.07 -8.79 5.85
CA TYR A 182 -1.87 -8.08 4.58
C TYR A 182 -2.43 -6.64 4.63
N ILE A 183 -3.64 -6.47 5.13
CA ILE A 183 -4.27 -5.15 5.27
C ILE A 183 -3.48 -4.25 6.23
N LEU A 184 -3.08 -4.79 7.39
CA LEU A 184 -2.24 -4.05 8.34
C LEU A 184 -0.87 -3.69 7.74
N ALA A 185 -0.24 -4.61 6.99
CA ALA A 185 1.02 -4.34 6.30
C ALA A 185 0.89 -3.22 5.24
N GLY A 186 -0.27 -3.06 4.62
CA GLY A 186 -0.57 -1.94 3.73
C GLY A 186 -0.53 -0.56 4.41
N LYS A 187 -0.67 -0.52 5.73
CA LYS A 187 -0.74 0.71 6.56
C LYS A 187 0.51 0.98 7.40
N LEU A 188 1.63 0.32 7.11
CA LEU A 188 2.88 0.39 7.90
C LEU A 188 3.42 1.81 8.12
N TYR A 189 3.13 2.74 7.24
CA TYR A 189 3.62 4.11 7.27
C TYR A 189 2.57 5.11 7.79
N GLU A 190 1.36 4.64 8.12
CA GLU A 190 0.29 5.45 8.69
C GLU A 190 0.36 5.51 10.22
N TYR A 191 1.03 4.51 10.84
CA TYR A 191 1.11 4.35 12.29
C TYR A 191 2.49 4.68 12.84
N ASP A 192 2.52 5.32 14.00
CA ASP A 192 3.71 5.43 14.85
C ASP A 192 4.05 4.07 15.48
N TYR A 193 5.11 4.06 16.31
CA TYR A 193 5.59 2.83 16.96
C TYR A 193 4.53 2.19 17.86
N GLU A 194 3.96 2.99 18.76
CA GLU A 194 3.01 2.53 19.79
C GLU A 194 1.75 1.96 19.13
N LYS A 195 1.19 2.68 18.17
CA LYS A 195 -0.03 2.25 17.46
C LYS A 195 0.22 1.01 16.61
N LEU A 196 1.37 0.93 15.94
CA LEU A 196 1.71 -0.25 15.13
C LEU A 196 1.89 -1.49 16.01
N VAL A 197 2.53 -1.36 17.18
CA VAL A 197 2.64 -2.46 18.17
C VAL A 197 1.27 -2.88 18.68
N GLU A 198 0.39 -1.93 19.04
CA GLU A 198 -0.99 -2.22 19.44
C GLU A 198 -1.71 -3.05 18.38
N LYS A 199 -1.74 -2.59 17.13
CA LYS A 199 -2.40 -3.29 16.01
C LYS A 199 -1.77 -4.65 15.71
N PHE A 200 -0.45 -4.77 15.72
CA PHE A 200 0.25 -6.05 15.52
C PHE A 200 -0.09 -7.08 16.59
N ASN A 201 -0.25 -6.65 17.85
CA ASN A 201 -0.61 -7.54 18.95
C ASN A 201 -2.04 -8.09 18.84
N THR A 202 -2.91 -7.49 18.02
CA THR A 202 -4.25 -8.05 17.75
C THR A 202 -4.21 -9.21 16.76
N LEU A 203 -3.11 -9.39 16.01
CA LEU A 203 -2.94 -10.51 15.08
C LEU A 203 -2.64 -11.80 15.86
N GLY A 204 -3.20 -12.91 15.38
CA GLY A 204 -2.86 -14.25 15.88
C GLY A 204 -1.52 -14.76 15.34
N GLU A 205 -1.04 -15.85 15.89
CA GLU A 205 0.30 -16.37 15.57
C GLU A 205 0.43 -16.83 14.12
N ASN A 206 -0.63 -17.37 13.51
CA ASN A 206 -0.62 -17.77 12.11
C ASN A 206 -0.47 -16.53 11.19
N ALA A 207 -1.19 -15.44 11.47
CA ALA A 207 -1.09 -14.19 10.74
C ALA A 207 0.31 -13.55 10.87
N LYS A 208 0.87 -13.52 12.08
CA LYS A 208 2.22 -13.02 12.37
C LYS A 208 3.31 -13.81 11.64
N ALA A 209 3.12 -15.12 11.45
CA ALA A 209 4.07 -16.00 10.76
C ALA A 209 4.09 -15.80 9.22
N THR A 210 3.11 -15.12 8.66
CA THR A 210 3.05 -14.81 7.22
C THR A 210 4.10 -13.77 6.79
N GLU A 211 4.36 -13.65 5.47
CA GLU A 211 5.26 -12.60 4.96
C GLU A 211 4.79 -11.17 5.32
N PRO A 212 3.49 -10.82 5.18
CA PRO A 212 3.01 -9.53 5.70
C PRO A 212 3.24 -9.35 7.19
N GLY A 213 2.98 -10.39 8.01
CA GLY A 213 3.22 -10.34 9.46
C GLY A 213 4.68 -10.08 9.82
N LYS A 214 5.61 -10.76 9.15
CA LYS A 214 7.06 -10.54 9.32
C LYS A 214 7.48 -9.12 8.89
N THR A 215 6.90 -8.62 7.79
CA THR A 215 7.15 -7.25 7.33
C THR A 215 6.74 -6.22 8.39
N ILE A 216 5.60 -6.44 9.08
CA ILE A 216 5.17 -5.59 10.18
C ILE A 216 6.15 -5.68 11.36
N ALA A 217 6.56 -6.90 11.74
CA ALA A 217 7.51 -7.11 12.84
C ALA A 217 8.85 -6.40 12.58
N ASP A 218 9.38 -6.49 11.35
CA ASP A 218 10.59 -5.79 10.92
C ASP A 218 10.44 -4.26 11.01
N ARG A 219 9.27 -3.75 10.65
CA ARG A 219 8.99 -2.32 10.78
C ARG A 219 8.95 -1.88 12.24
N ILE A 220 8.29 -2.64 13.10
CA ILE A 220 8.25 -2.40 14.55
C ILE A 220 9.66 -2.38 15.12
N GLN A 221 10.52 -3.34 14.76
CA GLN A 221 11.90 -3.36 15.20
C GLN A 221 12.67 -2.11 14.80
N LYS A 222 12.49 -1.63 13.55
CA LYS A 222 13.12 -0.38 13.08
C LYS A 222 12.60 0.85 13.82
N LEU A 223 11.30 0.93 14.02
CA LEU A 223 10.68 2.05 14.76
C LEU A 223 11.06 2.06 16.23
N SER A 224 11.23 0.88 16.86
CA SER A 224 11.63 0.79 18.28
C SER A 224 12.97 1.49 18.55
N ALA A 225 13.88 1.49 17.59
CA ALA A 225 15.19 2.14 17.73
C ALA A 225 15.13 3.68 17.71
N VAL A 226 14.02 4.24 17.20
CA VAL A 226 13.80 5.70 17.08
C VAL A 226 12.53 6.16 17.79
N ALA A 227 11.93 5.31 18.62
CA ALA A 227 10.75 5.65 19.40
C ALA A 227 11.05 6.76 20.42
N VAL A 228 10.00 7.46 20.84
CA VAL A 228 10.12 8.51 21.86
C VAL A 228 10.78 7.95 23.13
N GLY A 229 11.76 8.67 23.67
CA GLY A 229 12.54 8.26 24.83
C GLY A 229 13.79 7.41 24.50
N GLN A 230 13.99 6.98 23.26
CA GLN A 230 15.21 6.32 22.82
C GLN A 230 16.29 7.31 22.42
N VAL A 231 17.55 6.88 22.54
CA VAL A 231 18.68 7.64 22.00
C VAL A 231 18.68 7.44 20.49
N ALA A 232 18.55 8.53 19.73
CA ALA A 232 18.58 8.46 18.27
C ALA A 232 19.88 7.80 17.77
N PRO A 233 19.80 6.82 16.85
CA PRO A 233 21.00 6.19 16.26
C PRO A 233 21.88 7.23 15.59
N ASP A 234 23.21 7.15 15.79
CA ASP A 234 24.13 8.03 15.08
C ASP A 234 24.26 7.62 13.60
N PHE A 235 24.46 8.61 12.77
CA PHE A 235 24.82 8.41 11.37
C PHE A 235 25.81 9.50 10.94
N THR A 236 26.62 9.22 9.92
CA THR A 236 27.56 10.15 9.34
C THR A 236 27.29 10.28 7.85
N LEU A 237 27.06 11.51 7.40
CA LEU A 237 26.84 11.86 6.00
C LEU A 237 27.79 13.01 5.63
N ASN A 238 27.97 13.24 4.32
CA ASN A 238 28.80 14.31 3.84
C ASN A 238 28.02 15.63 3.81
N THR A 239 28.65 16.66 4.34
CA THR A 239 28.16 18.06 4.25
C THR A 239 28.23 18.59 2.81
N PRO A 240 27.67 19.75 2.48
CA PRO A 240 27.77 20.38 1.17
C PRO A 240 29.20 20.53 0.64
N ASP A 241 30.17 20.77 1.51
CA ASP A 241 31.61 20.87 1.17
C ASP A 241 32.31 19.49 1.13
N GLY A 242 31.58 18.39 1.27
CA GLY A 242 32.08 17.02 1.13
C GLY A 242 32.77 16.45 2.37
N LYS A 243 32.70 17.13 3.52
CA LYS A 243 33.29 16.62 4.77
C LYS A 243 32.28 15.73 5.53
N PRO A 244 32.76 14.65 6.16
CA PRO A 244 31.89 13.81 6.98
C PRO A 244 31.42 14.56 8.22
N LEU A 245 30.11 14.50 8.51
CA LEU A 245 29.48 15.06 9.71
C LEU A 245 28.65 13.95 10.39
N SER A 246 28.98 13.63 11.65
CA SER A 246 28.17 12.74 12.48
C SER A 246 27.09 13.56 13.18
N MET A 247 25.87 13.04 13.17
CA MET A 247 24.72 13.67 13.86
C MET A 247 25.00 13.87 15.37
N HIS A 248 25.67 12.92 16.03
CA HIS A 248 26.03 13.04 17.44
C HIS A 248 27.13 14.06 17.72
N SER A 249 27.94 14.46 16.72
CA SER A 249 28.97 15.47 16.88
C SER A 249 28.41 16.89 17.05
N ILE A 250 27.20 17.13 16.56
CA ILE A 250 26.50 18.42 16.68
C ILE A 250 26.14 18.68 18.14
N LYS A 251 26.54 19.79 18.70
CA LYS A 251 26.32 20.16 20.10
C LYS A 251 25.18 21.16 20.23
N GLY A 252 24.16 20.77 20.99
CA GLY A 252 23.00 21.62 21.28
C GLY A 252 22.22 21.06 22.46
N LYS A 253 21.38 21.89 23.10
CA LYS A 253 20.43 21.45 24.13
C LYS A 253 19.26 20.69 23.52
N VAL A 254 18.83 21.11 22.33
CA VAL A 254 17.80 20.49 21.52
C VAL A 254 18.34 20.38 20.10
N LYS A 255 18.14 19.22 19.47
CA LYS A 255 18.45 19.01 18.06
C LYS A 255 17.18 18.67 17.29
N VAL A 256 17.03 19.26 16.12
CA VAL A 256 16.01 18.90 15.13
C VAL A 256 16.71 18.25 13.96
N ILE A 257 16.24 17.08 13.55
CA ILE A 257 16.66 16.43 12.30
C ILE A 257 15.53 16.65 11.32
N ASP A 258 15.84 17.32 10.22
CA ASP A 258 14.89 17.66 9.16
C ASP A 258 15.24 16.90 7.88
N PHE A 259 14.32 16.07 7.40
CA PHE A 259 14.47 15.32 6.13
C PHE A 259 13.72 16.05 5.03
N TRP A 260 14.43 16.54 4.04
CA TRP A 260 13.88 17.38 2.99
C TRP A 260 14.52 17.13 1.62
N ALA A 261 14.10 17.89 0.60
CA ALA A 261 14.75 17.92 -0.71
C ALA A 261 14.42 19.23 -1.45
N SER A 262 15.28 19.63 -2.40
CA SER A 262 15.07 20.81 -3.24
C SER A 262 13.77 20.73 -4.08
N TRP A 263 13.37 19.54 -4.47
CA TRP A 263 12.14 19.25 -5.22
C TRP A 263 10.90 19.03 -4.33
N CYS A 264 11.07 19.00 -3.02
CA CYS A 264 9.95 18.82 -2.08
C CYS A 264 9.22 20.15 -1.88
N GLY A 265 8.18 20.41 -2.65
CA GLY A 265 7.38 21.64 -2.58
C GLY A 265 6.86 21.98 -1.17
N PRO A 266 6.22 21.03 -0.44
CA PRO A 266 5.78 21.27 0.94
C PRO A 266 6.95 21.61 1.89
N CYS A 267 8.11 20.94 1.78
CA CYS A 267 9.29 21.24 2.60
C CYS A 267 9.76 22.66 2.35
N ARG A 268 9.87 23.06 1.06
CA ARG A 268 10.25 24.42 0.66
C ARG A 268 9.25 25.47 1.18
N GLY A 269 7.97 25.13 1.22
CA GLY A 269 6.92 25.99 1.79
C GLY A 269 7.03 26.17 3.30
N GLU A 270 7.57 25.17 4.03
CA GLU A 270 7.77 25.23 5.48
C GLU A 270 9.11 25.89 5.88
N ASN A 271 10.12 25.86 5.03
CA ASN A 271 11.46 26.41 5.31
C ASN A 271 11.45 27.83 5.91
N PRO A 272 10.60 28.79 5.47
CA PRO A 272 10.54 30.11 6.10
C PRO A 272 10.16 30.07 7.59
N ASN A 273 9.35 29.09 8.03
CA ASN A 273 9.00 28.91 9.44
C ASN A 273 10.17 28.28 10.21
N VAL A 274 10.87 27.32 9.59
CA VAL A 274 12.08 26.70 10.16
C VAL A 274 13.18 27.75 10.37
N VAL A 275 13.39 28.66 9.40
CA VAL A 275 14.33 29.77 9.51
C VAL A 275 13.98 30.65 10.71
N LYS A 276 12.72 31.10 10.85
CA LYS A 276 12.28 31.91 12.01
C LYS A 276 12.46 31.17 13.34
N MET A 277 12.19 29.86 13.35
CA MET A 277 12.41 29.02 14.53
C MET A 277 13.91 28.97 14.90
N TYR A 278 14.78 28.73 13.90
CA TYR A 278 16.22 28.69 14.11
C TYR A 278 16.76 30.03 14.64
N GLU A 279 16.44 31.13 13.99
CA GLU A 279 16.83 32.51 14.46
C GLU A 279 16.42 32.78 15.90
N LYS A 280 15.20 32.38 16.28
CA LYS A 280 14.65 32.62 17.64
C LYS A 280 15.27 31.72 18.70
N PHE A 281 15.61 30.47 18.39
CA PHE A 281 15.97 29.48 19.40
C PHE A 281 17.42 28.99 19.33
N HIS A 282 18.15 29.22 18.24
CA HIS A 282 19.58 28.90 18.15
C HIS A 282 20.40 29.58 19.28
N PRO A 283 20.21 30.86 19.61
CA PRO A 283 20.90 31.48 20.75
C PRO A 283 20.58 30.83 22.11
N LYS A 284 19.51 30.02 22.19
CA LYS A 284 19.08 29.29 23.40
C LYS A 284 19.53 27.82 23.41
N GLY A 285 20.21 27.38 22.35
CA GLY A 285 20.79 26.05 22.22
C GLY A 285 20.02 25.09 21.30
N LEU A 286 19.17 25.59 20.39
CA LEU A 286 18.62 24.79 19.29
C LEU A 286 19.68 24.58 18.21
N GLU A 287 19.85 23.34 17.75
CA GLU A 287 20.57 23.01 16.54
C GLU A 287 19.68 22.29 15.56
N ILE A 288 19.92 22.47 14.27
CA ILE A 288 19.24 21.77 13.19
C ILE A 288 20.29 21.02 12.36
N LEU A 289 19.95 19.80 11.96
CA LEU A 289 20.62 19.05 10.92
C LEU A 289 19.60 18.71 9.85
N SER A 290 19.71 19.35 8.70
CA SER A 290 18.88 18.97 7.55
C SER A 290 19.59 17.90 6.71
N VAL A 291 18.88 16.79 6.46
CA VAL A 291 19.34 15.67 5.64
C VAL A 291 18.60 15.71 4.31
N SER A 292 19.32 15.98 3.25
CA SER A 292 18.75 16.03 1.91
C SER A 292 18.56 14.63 1.30
N LEU A 293 17.46 14.45 0.59
CA LEU A 293 17.16 13.29 -0.26
C LEU A 293 17.45 13.57 -1.74
N ASP A 294 18.12 14.69 -2.06
CA ASP A 294 18.49 15.05 -3.42
C ASP A 294 19.56 14.12 -3.99
N GLU A 295 19.39 13.73 -5.25
CA GLU A 295 20.43 13.09 -6.06
C GLU A 295 21.26 14.14 -6.82
N ASP A 296 20.70 15.33 -7.05
CA ASP A 296 21.36 16.47 -7.71
C ASP A 296 21.92 17.44 -6.67
N LYS A 297 23.24 17.44 -6.55
CA LYS A 297 23.96 18.29 -5.59
C LYS A 297 23.79 19.78 -5.89
N ASP A 298 23.79 20.19 -7.15
CA ASP A 298 23.71 21.61 -7.51
C ASP A 298 22.31 22.16 -7.20
N ALA A 299 21.26 21.38 -7.46
CA ALA A 299 19.89 21.70 -7.07
C ALA A 299 19.74 21.83 -5.55
N TRP A 300 20.35 20.90 -4.78
CA TRP A 300 20.39 20.95 -3.32
C TRP A 300 21.07 22.23 -2.79
N LEU A 301 22.29 22.53 -3.28
CA LEU A 301 23.03 23.72 -2.86
C LEU A 301 22.29 25.01 -3.17
N LYS A 302 21.70 25.08 -4.38
CA LYS A 302 20.87 26.23 -4.76
C LYS A 302 19.67 26.39 -3.85
N ALA A 303 19.01 25.30 -3.46
CA ALA A 303 17.85 25.36 -2.57
C ALA A 303 18.22 25.83 -1.15
N ILE A 304 19.38 25.43 -0.61
CA ILE A 304 19.91 25.95 0.67
C ILE A 304 20.07 27.47 0.61
N GLU A 305 20.65 27.99 -0.50
CA GLU A 305 20.86 29.42 -0.69
C GLU A 305 19.53 30.18 -0.86
N ASP A 306 18.67 29.72 -1.75
CA ASP A 306 17.37 30.35 -2.04
C ASP A 306 16.50 30.47 -0.77
N ASP A 307 16.46 29.43 0.07
CA ASP A 307 15.64 29.36 1.28
C ASP A 307 16.37 29.90 2.53
N LYS A 308 17.64 30.32 2.39
CA LYS A 308 18.48 30.89 3.48
C LYS A 308 18.65 29.94 4.66
N LEU A 309 18.89 28.67 4.40
CA LEU A 309 19.08 27.67 5.42
C LEU A 309 20.53 27.74 5.94
N THR A 310 20.73 28.28 7.16
CA THR A 310 22.05 28.66 7.70
C THR A 310 22.64 27.69 8.71
N TRP A 311 22.00 26.56 8.93
CA TRP A 311 22.41 25.52 9.88
C TRP A 311 23.17 24.37 9.21
N ASN A 312 23.35 23.24 9.91
CA ASN A 312 24.08 22.08 9.41
C ASN A 312 23.27 21.30 8.35
N HIS A 313 23.94 20.89 7.27
CA HIS A 313 23.35 20.10 6.19
C HIS A 313 24.20 18.87 5.89
#